data_d730cc23975d39d098d0f9a73bc93d76
#
_entry.id   d730cc23975d39d098d0f9a73bc93d76
#
_cell.length_a   1.000
_cell.length_b   1.000
_cell.length_c   1.000
_cell.angle_alpha   90.00
_cell.angle_beta   90.00
_cell.angle_gamma   90.00
#
_symmetry.space_group_name_H-M   'P 1'
#
loop_
_entity.id
_entity.type
_entity.pdbx_description
1 polymer ?
#
loop_
_entity_poly.entity_id
_entity_poly.type
_entity_poly.pdbx_seq_one_letter_code
_entity_poly.pdbx_strand_id
1 'polypeptide(L)'
;MILCCGEALIDMLPCRSRENAPAFTPCVGGAAFNTAIALGRQGVAVSLFSGLSDDFMGDMLRHTLDVSGVDYSPSTRAPLPTTLAFVRLVGGQARYTFYDENSAGRMLTENDLPTLGDDVSAVLFGCISLIAEPCGSIYEALMVREAPRRVMFLDPNIREIFIPDRQKHLARMMRMIALADIVKLSDEDLAWFAEPGEEHEVIRRWLALGPKLIVVTRGADGADAWTADFHLHVPAIRVAVADTVGAGDTVNAGILASLSQAGLLEKEKLVTLSRDQVRRAVDLGMRAAAVTVSRPGANPPWDHEL
;
A
#
# COMPACT_ATOMS: atom_id res chain seq x y z
N MET A 1 7.29 10.13 11.97
CA MET A 1 7.53 8.81 11.32
C MET A 1 6.23 8.24 10.78
N ILE A 2 6.27 7.45 9.68
CA ILE A 2 5.11 6.75 9.10
C ILE A 2 5.30 5.25 9.31
N LEU A 3 4.26 4.54 9.76
CA LEU A 3 4.27 3.08 9.86
C LEU A 3 3.47 2.48 8.69
N CYS A 4 4.10 1.64 7.87
CA CYS A 4 3.41 0.84 6.86
C CYS A 4 3.10 -0.55 7.45
N CYS A 5 1.83 -0.97 7.36
CA CYS A 5 1.34 -2.22 7.93
C CYS A 5 0.79 -3.12 6.83
N GLY A 6 1.33 -4.31 6.69
CA GLY A 6 0.86 -5.26 5.70
C GLY A 6 1.93 -6.25 5.25
N GLU A 7 1.69 -6.86 4.08
CA GLU A 7 2.54 -7.93 3.57
C GLU A 7 3.91 -7.45 3.08
N ALA A 8 4.89 -8.30 3.35
CA ALA A 8 6.20 -8.38 2.73
C ALA A 8 6.37 -9.80 2.17
N LEU A 9 6.62 -9.94 0.89
CA LEU A 9 6.61 -11.22 0.20
C LEU A 9 7.65 -11.29 -0.92
N ILE A 10 7.80 -12.46 -1.52
CA ILE A 10 8.64 -12.65 -2.70
C ILE A 10 7.75 -13.02 -3.89
N ASP A 11 7.78 -12.18 -4.92
CA ASP A 11 7.23 -12.49 -6.23
C ASP A 11 8.22 -13.37 -7.02
N MET A 12 7.75 -14.57 -7.41
CA MET A 12 8.49 -15.52 -8.22
C MET A 12 8.14 -15.28 -9.69
N LEU A 13 8.93 -14.41 -10.34
CA LEU A 13 8.67 -14.01 -11.73
C LEU A 13 9.21 -15.06 -12.71
N PRO A 14 8.42 -15.46 -13.73
CA PRO A 14 8.86 -16.45 -14.70
C PRO A 14 10.02 -15.90 -15.56
N CYS A 15 11.04 -16.72 -15.72
CA CYS A 15 12.19 -16.42 -16.57
C CYS A 15 12.69 -17.67 -17.30
N ARG A 16 13.80 -17.56 -18.00
CA ARG A 16 14.51 -18.70 -18.60
C ARG A 16 15.91 -18.82 -17.99
N SER A 17 16.31 -20.05 -17.67
CA SER A 17 17.70 -20.32 -17.29
C SER A 17 18.66 -20.13 -18.48
N ARG A 18 19.97 -20.19 -18.20
CA ARG A 18 20.99 -20.19 -19.26
C ARG A 18 20.82 -21.34 -20.26
N GLU A 19 20.24 -22.45 -19.84
CA GLU A 19 19.96 -23.66 -20.65
C GLU A 19 18.58 -23.59 -21.31
N ASN A 20 17.94 -22.40 -21.29
CA ASN A 20 16.59 -22.18 -21.83
C ASN A 20 15.48 -22.99 -21.15
N ALA A 21 15.71 -23.53 -19.96
CA ALA A 21 14.69 -24.20 -19.16
C ALA A 21 13.78 -23.17 -18.43
N PRO A 22 12.50 -23.50 -18.16
CA PRO A 22 11.66 -22.66 -17.30
C PRO A 22 12.31 -22.49 -15.92
N ALA A 23 12.33 -21.23 -15.45
CA ALA A 23 12.89 -20.85 -14.16
C ALA A 23 12.09 -19.68 -13.56
N PHE A 24 12.41 -19.30 -12.32
CA PHE A 24 11.83 -18.15 -11.65
C PHE A 24 12.92 -17.26 -11.06
N THR A 25 12.73 -15.96 -11.14
CA THR A 25 13.56 -14.97 -10.45
C THR A 25 12.79 -14.48 -9.23
N PRO A 26 13.36 -14.61 -8.01
CA PRO A 26 12.74 -14.03 -6.82
C PRO A 26 12.90 -12.52 -6.83
N CYS A 27 11.81 -11.80 -6.64
CA CYS A 27 11.76 -10.35 -6.51
C CYS A 27 11.03 -9.97 -5.21
N VAL A 28 11.58 -9.04 -4.45
CA VAL A 28 10.89 -8.53 -3.25
C VAL A 28 9.64 -7.76 -3.64
N GLY A 29 8.57 -7.88 -2.85
CA GLY A 29 7.28 -7.28 -3.14
C GLY A 29 6.36 -7.22 -1.93
N GLY A 30 5.10 -6.86 -2.18
CA GLY A 30 4.06 -6.60 -1.18
C GLY A 30 3.72 -5.11 -1.12
N ALA A 31 2.44 -4.75 -1.09
CA ALA A 31 2.02 -3.34 -1.22
C ALA A 31 2.52 -2.47 -0.06
N ALA A 32 2.39 -2.94 1.18
CA ALA A 32 2.91 -2.22 2.35
C ALA A 32 4.44 -2.12 2.32
N PHE A 33 5.12 -3.20 1.94
CA PHE A 33 6.58 -3.24 1.77
C PHE A 33 7.04 -2.27 0.69
N ASN A 34 6.41 -2.28 -0.50
CA ASN A 34 6.75 -1.38 -1.61
C ASN A 34 6.55 0.09 -1.22
N THR A 35 5.45 0.40 -0.52
CA THR A 35 5.18 1.76 -0.01
C THR A 35 6.25 2.20 0.98
N ALA A 36 6.66 1.31 1.91
CA ALA A 36 7.72 1.60 2.88
C ALA A 36 9.06 1.87 2.18
N ILE A 37 9.45 1.05 1.20
CA ILE A 37 10.64 1.24 0.37
C ILE A 37 10.60 2.60 -0.34
N ALA A 38 9.45 2.94 -0.95
CA ALA A 38 9.30 4.20 -1.67
C ALA A 38 9.42 5.41 -0.72
N LEU A 39 8.84 5.36 0.47
CA LEU A 39 8.98 6.41 1.49
C LEU A 39 10.42 6.56 1.97
N GLY A 40 11.10 5.44 2.28
CA GLY A 40 12.49 5.47 2.73
C GLY A 40 13.43 6.08 1.68
N ARG A 41 13.27 5.69 0.40
CA ARG A 41 14.02 6.27 -0.73
C ARG A 41 13.73 7.75 -0.96
N GLN A 42 12.53 8.24 -0.61
CA GLN A 42 12.17 9.66 -0.63
C GLN A 42 12.60 10.41 0.64
N GLY A 43 13.45 9.82 1.49
CA GLY A 43 14.00 10.45 2.68
C GLY A 43 13.00 10.65 3.83
N VAL A 44 11.85 9.97 3.80
CA VAL A 44 10.84 10.05 4.86
C VAL A 44 11.16 9.03 5.95
N ALA A 45 11.11 9.45 7.22
CA ALA A 45 11.21 8.53 8.35
C ALA A 45 10.03 7.55 8.33
N VAL A 46 10.33 6.27 8.09
CA VAL A 46 9.35 5.21 7.86
C VAL A 46 9.73 3.93 8.58
N SER A 47 8.72 3.21 9.05
CA SER A 47 8.87 1.85 9.57
C SER A 47 7.87 0.88 8.93
N LEU A 48 8.17 -0.41 9.01
CA LEU A 48 7.32 -1.51 8.53
C LEU A 48 6.89 -2.37 9.72
N PHE A 49 5.59 -2.68 9.79
CA PHE A 49 5.05 -3.74 10.62
C PHE A 49 4.51 -4.87 9.75
N SER A 50 5.17 -6.01 9.81
CA SER A 50 4.85 -7.24 9.10
C SER A 50 5.37 -8.44 9.89
N GLY A 51 5.02 -9.65 9.48
CA GLY A 51 5.72 -10.85 9.89
C GLY A 51 6.84 -11.16 8.91
N LEU A 52 8.09 -11.14 9.37
CA LEU A 52 9.28 -11.42 8.58
C LEU A 52 9.85 -12.80 8.94
N SER A 53 10.11 -13.62 7.93
CA SER A 53 10.71 -14.94 8.10
C SER A 53 12.20 -14.86 8.46
N ASP A 54 12.69 -15.89 9.15
CA ASP A 54 14.13 -16.13 9.38
C ASP A 54 14.81 -16.88 8.23
N ASP A 55 14.06 -17.23 7.16
CA ASP A 55 14.62 -17.90 5.99
C ASP A 55 15.41 -16.94 5.07
N PHE A 56 16.06 -17.51 4.05
CA PHE A 56 16.89 -16.73 3.11
C PHE A 56 16.09 -15.73 2.25
N MET A 57 14.78 -15.98 2.03
CA MET A 57 13.89 -15.03 1.36
C MET A 57 13.56 -13.86 2.29
N GLY A 58 13.39 -14.11 3.58
CA GLY A 58 13.29 -13.09 4.62
C GLY A 58 14.56 -12.23 4.72
N ASP A 59 15.76 -12.81 4.48
CA ASP A 59 17.01 -12.05 4.37
C ASP A 59 16.98 -11.06 3.19
N MET A 60 16.43 -11.46 2.05
CA MET A 60 16.27 -10.57 0.89
C MET A 60 15.37 -9.37 1.21
N LEU A 61 14.25 -9.62 1.89
CA LEU A 61 13.33 -8.56 2.33
C LEU A 61 14.05 -7.59 3.28
N ARG A 62 14.69 -8.10 4.33
CA ARG A 62 15.42 -7.27 5.32
C ARG A 62 16.54 -6.45 4.67
N HIS A 63 17.33 -7.07 3.80
CA HIS A 63 18.37 -6.35 3.07
C HIS A 63 17.82 -5.16 2.27
N THR A 64 16.66 -5.34 1.61
CA THR A 64 16.04 -4.27 0.82
C THR A 64 15.49 -3.15 1.71
N LEU A 65 14.94 -3.49 2.90
CA LEU A 65 14.54 -2.51 3.91
C LEU A 65 15.75 -1.70 4.39
N ASP A 66 16.86 -2.38 4.75
CA ASP A 66 18.09 -1.75 5.22
C ASP A 66 18.65 -0.74 4.20
N VAL A 67 18.81 -1.17 2.94
CA VAL A 67 19.38 -0.28 1.89
C VAL A 67 18.44 0.87 1.52
N SER A 68 17.14 0.76 1.80
CA SER A 68 16.16 1.81 1.56
C SER A 68 15.88 2.68 2.78
N GLY A 69 16.58 2.46 3.91
CA GLY A 69 16.44 3.26 5.13
C GLY A 69 15.11 3.08 5.87
N VAL A 70 14.50 1.89 5.78
CA VAL A 70 13.25 1.57 6.46
C VAL A 70 13.54 0.86 7.77
N ASP A 71 13.02 1.36 8.89
CA ASP A 71 13.04 0.67 10.17
C ASP A 71 12.01 -0.46 10.18
N TYR A 72 12.44 -1.67 10.47
CA TYR A 72 11.55 -2.82 10.62
C TYR A 72 11.55 -3.41 12.03
N SER A 73 12.02 -2.63 13.01
CA SER A 73 11.97 -3.03 14.41
C SER A 73 10.55 -3.31 14.96
N PRO A 74 9.46 -2.68 14.40
CA PRO A 74 8.11 -3.06 14.77
C PRO A 74 7.66 -4.43 14.22
N SER A 75 8.36 -4.99 13.22
CA SER A 75 8.01 -6.27 12.61
C SER A 75 8.39 -7.46 13.48
N THR A 76 7.53 -8.49 13.49
CA THR A 76 7.82 -9.76 14.18
C THR A 76 8.72 -10.63 13.32
N ARG A 77 9.75 -11.23 13.92
CA ARG A 77 10.56 -12.28 13.30
C ARG A 77 10.07 -13.65 13.72
N ALA A 78 9.91 -14.56 12.77
CA ALA A 78 9.39 -15.90 13.03
C ALA A 78 10.10 -16.98 12.20
N PRO A 79 10.32 -18.19 12.76
CA PRO A 79 10.86 -19.35 12.04
C PRO A 79 9.78 -20.01 11.16
N LEU A 80 8.96 -19.20 10.51
CA LEU A 80 7.91 -19.58 9.57
C LEU A 80 8.33 -19.18 8.16
N PRO A 81 7.85 -19.84 7.08
CA PRO A 81 8.26 -19.51 5.73
C PRO A 81 7.87 -18.09 5.31
N THR A 82 8.66 -17.50 4.41
CA THR A 82 8.28 -16.27 3.71
C THR A 82 7.09 -16.54 2.78
N THR A 83 6.14 -15.61 2.69
CA THR A 83 5.07 -15.64 1.70
C THR A 83 5.64 -15.56 0.28
N LEU A 84 5.23 -16.47 -0.59
CA LEU A 84 5.61 -16.48 -2.01
C LEU A 84 4.41 -16.26 -2.91
N ALA A 85 4.58 -15.43 -3.94
CA ALA A 85 3.60 -15.22 -4.99
C ALA A 85 4.20 -15.67 -6.34
N PHE A 86 3.76 -16.81 -6.86
CA PHE A 86 4.18 -17.27 -8.19
C PHE A 86 3.37 -16.56 -9.27
N VAL A 87 4.07 -15.94 -10.21
CA VAL A 87 3.46 -15.28 -11.35
C VAL A 87 3.53 -16.19 -12.58
N ARG A 88 2.40 -16.34 -13.24
CA ARG A 88 2.31 -17.05 -14.53
C ARG A 88 1.62 -16.14 -15.53
N LEU A 89 2.20 -15.99 -16.71
CA LEU A 89 1.58 -15.28 -17.82
C LEU A 89 0.65 -16.20 -18.60
N VAL A 90 -0.63 -15.85 -18.68
CA VAL A 90 -1.65 -16.57 -19.46
C VAL A 90 -2.31 -15.56 -20.40
N GLY A 91 -2.11 -15.73 -21.72
CA GLY A 91 -2.62 -14.77 -22.71
C GLY A 91 -2.07 -13.35 -22.54
N GLY A 92 -0.86 -13.19 -21.99
CA GLY A 92 -0.26 -11.88 -21.72
C GLY A 92 -0.68 -11.24 -20.38
N GLN A 93 -1.59 -11.88 -19.64
CA GLN A 93 -2.05 -11.41 -18.33
C GLN A 93 -1.35 -12.18 -17.21
N ALA A 94 -0.93 -11.46 -16.16
CA ALA A 94 -0.36 -12.08 -14.96
C ALA A 94 -1.45 -12.79 -14.15
N ARG A 95 -1.19 -14.06 -13.82
CA ARG A 95 -1.97 -14.81 -12.86
C ARG A 95 -1.09 -15.19 -11.69
N TYR A 96 -1.61 -14.97 -10.49
CA TYR A 96 -0.90 -15.19 -9.24
C TYR A 96 -1.38 -16.48 -8.57
N THR A 97 -0.42 -17.19 -7.95
CA THR A 97 -0.69 -18.27 -7.01
C THR A 97 0.11 -17.98 -5.75
N PHE A 98 -0.59 -17.78 -4.63
CA PHE A 98 0.04 -17.50 -3.35
C PHE A 98 0.30 -18.77 -2.56
N TYR A 99 1.46 -18.81 -1.91
CA TYR A 99 1.85 -19.76 -0.88
C TYR A 99 2.10 -18.98 0.40
N ASP A 100 1.02 -18.72 1.13
CA ASP A 100 1.01 -17.92 2.36
C ASP A 100 0.53 -18.71 3.58
N GLU A 101 0.06 -19.94 3.41
CA GLU A 101 -0.36 -20.79 4.50
C GLU A 101 0.77 -20.99 5.51
N ASN A 102 0.51 -20.64 6.78
CA ASN A 102 1.49 -20.70 7.85
C ASN A 102 2.77 -19.85 7.60
N SER A 103 2.71 -18.85 6.71
CA SER A 103 3.82 -17.92 6.51
C SER A 103 3.95 -16.92 7.67
N ALA A 104 5.15 -16.38 7.85
CA ALA A 104 5.41 -15.37 8.89
C ALA A 104 4.47 -14.17 8.78
N GLY A 105 4.24 -13.66 7.56
CA GLY A 105 3.35 -12.52 7.31
C GLY A 105 1.88 -12.77 7.62
N ARG A 106 1.42 -14.03 7.43
CA ARG A 106 0.03 -14.41 7.69
C ARG A 106 -0.25 -14.70 9.16
N MET A 107 0.70 -15.32 9.86
CA MET A 107 0.47 -15.90 11.20
C MET A 107 0.66 -14.91 12.36
N LEU A 108 0.52 -13.61 12.10
CA LEU A 108 0.55 -12.59 13.16
C LEU A 108 -0.58 -12.82 14.17
N THR A 109 -0.28 -12.54 15.44
CA THR A 109 -1.18 -12.65 16.59
C THR A 109 -1.30 -11.32 17.33
N GLU A 110 -2.21 -11.22 18.30
CA GLU A 110 -2.34 -10.02 19.15
C GLU A 110 -1.05 -9.71 19.94
N ASN A 111 -0.23 -10.71 20.25
CA ASN A 111 1.06 -10.52 20.95
C ASN A 111 2.11 -9.84 20.06
N ASP A 112 1.91 -9.86 18.75
CA ASP A 112 2.80 -9.24 17.77
C ASP A 112 2.49 -7.75 17.54
N LEU A 113 1.38 -7.24 18.08
CA LEU A 113 0.98 -5.84 17.92
C LEU A 113 2.03 -4.88 18.50
N PRO A 114 2.65 -4.02 17.70
CA PRO A 114 3.68 -3.11 18.17
C PRO A 114 3.11 -2.02 19.07
N THR A 115 3.87 -1.62 20.08
CA THR A 115 3.62 -0.38 20.82
C THR A 115 4.22 0.78 20.02
N LEU A 116 3.40 1.75 19.62
CA LEU A 116 3.84 2.87 18.80
C LEU A 116 4.21 4.09 19.66
N GLY A 117 5.40 4.65 19.41
CA GLY A 117 5.86 5.90 20.03
C GLY A 117 5.09 7.12 19.51
N ASP A 118 5.16 8.24 20.21
CA ASP A 118 4.47 9.49 19.84
C ASP A 118 5.03 10.12 18.54
N ASP A 119 6.18 9.69 18.09
CA ASP A 119 6.80 10.11 16.82
C ASP A 119 6.13 9.51 15.57
N VAL A 120 5.32 8.44 15.72
CA VAL A 120 4.53 7.87 14.62
C VAL A 120 3.30 8.73 14.39
N SER A 121 3.27 9.50 13.31
CA SER A 121 2.16 10.41 12.96
C SER A 121 1.09 9.76 12.09
N ALA A 122 1.46 8.81 11.24
CA ALA A 122 0.52 8.14 10.33
C ALA A 122 0.78 6.64 10.24
N VAL A 123 -0.28 5.88 9.98
CA VAL A 123 -0.25 4.42 9.79
C VAL A 123 -0.97 4.07 8.49
N LEU A 124 -0.30 3.32 7.62
CA LEU A 124 -0.86 2.85 6.35
C LEU A 124 -1.25 1.37 6.46
N PHE A 125 -2.41 1.03 5.92
CA PHE A 125 -2.94 -0.34 5.80
C PHE A 125 -3.42 -0.62 4.38
N GLY A 126 -3.38 -1.89 3.96
CA GLY A 126 -3.98 -2.25 2.68
C GLY A 126 -3.69 -3.66 2.19
N CYS A 127 -4.25 -3.95 1.02
CA CYS A 127 -3.98 -5.10 0.15
C CYS A 127 -4.34 -6.48 0.76
N ILE A 128 -3.66 -7.51 0.30
CA ILE A 128 -3.94 -8.93 0.62
C ILE A 128 -3.81 -9.25 2.10
N SER A 129 -3.01 -8.50 2.84
CA SER A 129 -2.86 -8.67 4.29
C SER A 129 -4.17 -8.42 5.06
N LEU A 130 -5.12 -7.70 4.48
CA LEU A 130 -6.46 -7.49 5.04
C LEU A 130 -7.46 -8.59 4.63
N ILE A 131 -7.08 -9.50 3.73
CA ILE A 131 -7.91 -10.62 3.26
C ILE A 131 -7.67 -11.85 4.12
N ALA A 132 -6.38 -12.19 4.35
CA ALA A 132 -5.97 -13.40 5.03
C ALA A 132 -6.16 -13.33 6.55
N GLU A 133 -6.45 -14.46 7.17
CA GLU A 133 -6.52 -14.59 8.63
C GLU A 133 -5.37 -15.48 9.14
N PRO A 134 -4.84 -15.20 10.35
CA PRO A 134 -5.30 -14.20 11.33
C PRO A 134 -4.81 -12.76 11.11
N CYS A 135 -3.82 -12.50 10.25
CA CYS A 135 -3.18 -11.18 10.10
C CYS A 135 -4.19 -10.05 9.79
N GLY A 136 -5.23 -10.29 8.98
CA GLY A 136 -6.22 -9.27 8.66
C GLY A 136 -6.97 -8.74 9.89
N SER A 137 -7.28 -9.62 10.85
CA SER A 137 -7.88 -9.21 12.13
C SER A 137 -6.88 -8.44 13.00
N ILE A 138 -5.59 -8.78 12.95
CA ILE A 138 -4.53 -8.08 13.70
C ILE A 138 -4.32 -6.66 13.15
N TYR A 139 -4.27 -6.48 11.83
CA TYR A 139 -4.15 -5.16 11.23
C TYR A 139 -5.40 -4.30 11.50
N GLU A 140 -6.61 -4.87 11.42
CA GLU A 140 -7.84 -4.16 11.79
C GLU A 140 -7.82 -3.74 13.27
N ALA A 141 -7.38 -4.61 14.19
CA ALA A 141 -7.25 -4.29 15.61
C ALA A 141 -6.23 -3.15 15.86
N LEU A 142 -5.10 -3.15 15.15
CA LEU A 142 -4.12 -2.07 15.22
C LEU A 142 -4.75 -0.74 14.76
N MET A 143 -5.47 -0.75 13.64
CA MET A 143 -6.15 0.45 13.13
C MET A 143 -7.16 0.99 14.15
N VAL A 144 -8.01 0.13 14.72
CA VAL A 144 -8.98 0.52 15.75
C VAL A 144 -8.30 1.16 16.96
N ARG A 145 -7.18 0.58 17.41
CA ARG A 145 -6.43 1.07 18.57
C ARG A 145 -5.80 2.45 18.32
N GLU A 146 -5.24 2.67 17.13
CA GLU A 146 -4.46 3.87 16.83
C GLU A 146 -5.26 5.01 16.17
N ALA A 147 -6.41 4.71 15.55
CA ALA A 147 -7.25 5.68 14.85
C ALA A 147 -7.62 6.94 15.68
N PRO A 148 -7.81 6.90 17.01
CA PRO A 148 -8.11 8.11 17.77
C PRO A 148 -6.96 9.13 17.82
N ARG A 149 -5.71 8.71 17.60
CA ARG A 149 -4.52 9.53 17.85
C ARG A 149 -3.68 9.82 16.62
N ARG A 150 -3.77 9.00 15.58
CA ARG A 150 -2.87 9.03 14.42
C ARG A 150 -3.65 9.11 13.13
N VAL A 151 -3.02 9.64 12.10
CA VAL A 151 -3.60 9.62 10.74
C VAL A 151 -3.64 8.19 10.22
N MET A 152 -4.82 7.72 9.81
CA MET A 152 -5.01 6.41 9.20
C MET A 152 -5.10 6.57 7.69
N PHE A 153 -4.18 5.93 6.98
CA PHE A 153 -4.20 5.82 5.52
C PHE A 153 -4.62 4.40 5.13
N LEU A 154 -5.63 4.27 4.29
CA LEU A 154 -6.11 2.99 3.78
C LEU A 154 -6.00 2.93 2.25
N ASP A 155 -5.32 1.92 1.75
CA ASP A 155 -5.37 1.51 0.35
C ASP A 155 -6.01 0.11 0.28
N PRO A 156 -7.31 -0.02 -0.04
CA PRO A 156 -7.97 -1.31 -0.14
C PRO A 156 -7.24 -2.27 -1.08
N ASN A 157 -6.75 -1.75 -2.20
CA ASN A 157 -5.92 -2.45 -3.18
C ASN A 157 -6.45 -3.87 -3.43
N ILE A 158 -7.71 -3.93 -3.87
CA ILE A 158 -8.53 -5.13 -3.95
C ILE A 158 -7.89 -6.19 -4.86
N ARG A 159 -7.87 -7.42 -4.36
CA ARG A 159 -7.43 -8.60 -5.11
C ARG A 159 -8.53 -9.64 -5.07
N GLU A 160 -9.59 -9.43 -5.86
CA GLU A 160 -10.83 -10.20 -5.82
C GLU A 160 -10.60 -11.72 -5.87
N ILE A 161 -9.64 -12.16 -6.67
CA ILE A 161 -9.29 -13.58 -6.83
C ILE A 161 -8.87 -14.27 -5.52
N PHE A 162 -8.43 -13.50 -4.52
CA PHE A 162 -7.98 -14.00 -3.22
C PHE A 162 -8.99 -13.79 -2.10
N ILE A 163 -10.15 -13.18 -2.40
CA ILE A 163 -11.20 -12.91 -1.41
C ILE A 163 -12.15 -14.12 -1.36
N PRO A 164 -12.05 -14.99 -0.34
CA PRO A 164 -12.89 -16.20 -0.25
C PRO A 164 -14.33 -15.87 0.12
N ASP A 165 -14.57 -14.76 0.84
CA ASP A 165 -15.88 -14.29 1.29
C ASP A 165 -15.96 -12.79 1.04
N ARG A 166 -16.63 -12.43 -0.07
CA ARG A 166 -16.82 -11.04 -0.48
C ARG A 166 -17.56 -10.21 0.57
N GLN A 167 -18.60 -10.78 1.20
CA GLN A 167 -19.40 -10.03 2.18
C GLN A 167 -18.60 -9.72 3.44
N LYS A 168 -17.85 -10.70 3.94
CA LYS A 168 -16.98 -10.52 5.11
C LYS A 168 -15.88 -9.48 4.83
N HIS A 169 -15.24 -9.56 3.66
CA HIS A 169 -14.18 -8.60 3.29
C HIS A 169 -14.75 -7.21 3.07
N LEU A 170 -15.88 -7.07 2.37
CA LEU A 170 -16.58 -5.79 2.18
C LEU A 170 -16.92 -5.14 3.54
N ALA A 171 -17.46 -5.92 4.47
CA ALA A 171 -17.80 -5.42 5.81
C ALA A 171 -16.54 -4.93 6.56
N ARG A 172 -15.39 -5.62 6.45
CA ARG A 172 -14.10 -5.17 7.00
C ARG A 172 -13.67 -3.86 6.36
N MET A 173 -13.67 -3.79 5.03
CA MET A 173 -13.25 -2.58 4.31
C MET A 173 -14.11 -1.37 4.70
N MET A 174 -15.42 -1.52 4.82
CA MET A 174 -16.30 -0.41 5.23
C MET A 174 -16.02 0.05 6.66
N ARG A 175 -15.72 -0.86 7.60
CA ARG A 175 -15.32 -0.46 8.96
C ARG A 175 -13.98 0.29 8.95
N MET A 176 -13.01 -0.18 8.15
CA MET A 176 -11.70 0.45 8.05
C MET A 176 -11.77 1.80 7.31
N ILE A 177 -12.61 1.93 6.27
CA ILE A 177 -12.89 3.22 5.60
C ILE A 177 -13.43 4.24 6.61
N ALA A 178 -14.35 3.82 7.49
CA ALA A 178 -14.92 4.73 8.50
C ALA A 178 -13.88 5.20 9.55
N LEU A 179 -12.79 4.46 9.73
CA LEU A 179 -11.68 4.81 10.63
C LEU A 179 -10.56 5.58 9.91
N ALA A 180 -10.52 5.51 8.58
CA ALA A 180 -9.47 6.14 7.78
C ALA A 180 -9.65 7.67 7.71
N ASP A 181 -8.54 8.38 7.71
CA ASP A 181 -8.47 9.82 7.41
C ASP A 181 -8.18 10.05 5.93
N ILE A 182 -7.40 9.17 5.32
CA ILE A 182 -7.06 9.19 3.90
C ILE A 182 -7.38 7.81 3.31
N VAL A 183 -8.13 7.78 2.22
CA VAL A 183 -8.36 6.57 1.42
C VAL A 183 -7.82 6.81 0.02
N LYS A 184 -6.95 5.92 -0.45
CA LYS A 184 -6.54 5.89 -1.85
C LYS A 184 -6.92 4.53 -2.43
N LEU A 185 -7.47 4.52 -3.61
CA LEU A 185 -7.85 3.31 -4.32
C LEU A 185 -7.81 3.55 -5.84
N SER A 186 -7.86 2.48 -6.63
CA SER A 186 -8.07 2.60 -8.08
C SER A 186 -9.56 2.71 -8.41
N ASP A 187 -9.87 3.12 -9.63
CA ASP A 187 -11.24 3.08 -10.17
C ASP A 187 -11.79 1.64 -10.24
N GLU A 188 -10.93 0.66 -10.52
CA GLU A 188 -11.27 -0.77 -10.48
C GLU A 188 -11.63 -1.21 -9.06
N ASP A 189 -10.83 -0.79 -8.05
CA ASP A 189 -11.13 -1.07 -6.65
C ASP A 189 -12.47 -0.44 -6.25
N LEU A 190 -12.71 0.83 -6.64
CA LEU A 190 -13.96 1.52 -6.33
C LEU A 190 -15.17 0.78 -6.94
N ALA A 191 -15.04 0.32 -8.18
CA ALA A 191 -16.08 -0.46 -8.85
C ALA A 191 -16.37 -1.79 -8.15
N TRP A 192 -15.36 -2.42 -7.52
CA TRP A 192 -15.55 -3.67 -6.76
C TRP A 192 -16.51 -3.51 -5.58
N PHE A 193 -16.55 -2.34 -4.93
CA PHE A 193 -17.50 -2.09 -3.82
C PHE A 193 -18.96 -2.16 -4.29
N ALA A 194 -19.23 -1.92 -5.57
CA ALA A 194 -20.54 -2.01 -6.20
C ALA A 194 -21.63 -1.20 -5.47
N GLU A 195 -21.25 -0.03 -4.93
CA GLU A 195 -22.19 0.86 -4.28
C GLU A 195 -23.14 1.52 -5.30
N PRO A 196 -24.42 1.72 -4.96
CA PRO A 196 -25.38 2.35 -5.87
C PRO A 196 -25.10 3.85 -6.03
N GLY A 197 -25.39 4.37 -7.22
CA GLY A 197 -25.27 5.79 -7.59
C GLY A 197 -24.02 6.10 -8.41
N GLU A 198 -23.91 7.35 -8.79
CA GLU A 198 -22.75 7.86 -9.51
C GLU A 198 -21.52 7.94 -8.59
N GLU A 199 -20.33 7.85 -9.16
CA GLU A 199 -19.05 7.85 -8.44
C GLU A 199 -18.98 8.99 -7.40
N HIS A 200 -19.31 10.21 -7.80
CA HIS A 200 -19.25 11.37 -6.91
C HIS A 200 -20.22 11.26 -5.71
N GLU A 201 -21.32 10.53 -5.84
CA GLU A 201 -22.27 10.27 -4.74
C GLU A 201 -21.68 9.23 -3.78
N VAL A 202 -21.04 8.18 -4.31
CA VAL A 202 -20.34 7.17 -3.51
C VAL A 202 -19.23 7.84 -2.69
N ILE A 203 -18.38 8.63 -3.34
CA ILE A 203 -17.29 9.35 -2.69
C ILE A 203 -17.82 10.29 -1.59
N ARG A 204 -18.90 11.03 -1.83
CA ARG A 204 -19.51 11.89 -0.80
C ARG A 204 -20.00 11.10 0.41
N ARG A 205 -20.63 9.93 0.18
CA ARG A 205 -21.04 9.06 1.29
C ARG A 205 -19.83 8.60 2.11
N TRP A 206 -18.72 8.21 1.44
CA TRP A 206 -17.52 7.78 2.13
C TRP A 206 -16.85 8.92 2.91
N LEU A 207 -16.76 10.12 2.34
CA LEU A 207 -16.28 11.31 3.07
C LEU A 207 -17.10 11.58 4.34
N ALA A 208 -18.41 11.34 4.30
CA ALA A 208 -19.28 11.49 5.47
C ALA A 208 -19.08 10.39 6.53
N LEU A 209 -18.47 9.24 6.19
CA LEU A 209 -18.16 8.17 7.14
C LEU A 209 -16.93 8.49 8.02
N GLY A 210 -15.90 9.14 7.46
CA GLY A 210 -14.67 9.39 8.20
C GLY A 210 -13.59 10.11 7.42
N PRO A 211 -13.24 9.67 6.20
CA PRO A 211 -12.13 10.20 5.42
C PRO A 211 -12.20 11.72 5.20
N LYS A 212 -11.04 12.37 5.21
CA LYS A 212 -10.87 13.80 4.90
C LYS A 212 -10.34 14.00 3.48
N LEU A 213 -9.67 12.96 2.96
CA LEU A 213 -9.15 12.93 1.61
C LEU A 213 -9.41 11.55 1.00
N ILE A 214 -10.05 11.50 -0.18
CA ILE A 214 -10.16 10.29 -0.98
C ILE A 214 -9.46 10.56 -2.32
N VAL A 215 -8.56 9.65 -2.72
CA VAL A 215 -7.85 9.71 -3.99
C VAL A 215 -8.18 8.47 -4.82
N VAL A 216 -8.71 8.67 -6.03
CA VAL A 216 -8.98 7.58 -6.98
C VAL A 216 -8.00 7.69 -8.14
N THR A 217 -7.14 6.67 -8.29
CA THR A 217 -6.18 6.59 -9.40
C THR A 217 -6.82 5.94 -10.62
N ARG A 218 -6.47 6.43 -11.84
CA ARG A 218 -7.03 6.01 -13.13
C ARG A 218 -5.93 5.67 -14.14
N GLY A 219 -4.87 5.05 -13.68
CA GLY A 219 -3.74 4.67 -14.53
C GLY A 219 -3.22 5.85 -15.36
N ALA A 220 -3.28 5.73 -16.69
CA ALA A 220 -2.78 6.74 -17.62
C ALA A 220 -3.58 8.06 -17.62
N ASP A 221 -4.78 8.08 -17.07
CA ASP A 221 -5.61 9.28 -16.98
C ASP A 221 -5.31 10.12 -15.74
N GLY A 222 -4.48 9.61 -14.81
CA GLY A 222 -4.06 10.36 -13.63
C GLY A 222 -4.81 9.96 -12.36
N ALA A 223 -5.14 10.94 -11.53
CA ALA A 223 -5.85 10.71 -10.28
C ALA A 223 -6.82 11.85 -9.96
N ASP A 224 -7.95 11.48 -9.40
CA ASP A 224 -8.93 12.41 -8.86
C ASP A 224 -8.83 12.42 -7.33
N ALA A 225 -8.92 13.61 -6.73
CA ALA A 225 -8.87 13.79 -5.29
C ALA A 225 -10.07 14.59 -4.80
N TRP A 226 -10.73 14.08 -3.76
CA TRP A 226 -11.91 14.68 -3.14
C TRP A 226 -11.69 14.97 -1.67
N THR A 227 -12.14 16.12 -1.25
CA THR A 227 -12.38 16.48 0.15
C THR A 227 -13.86 16.85 0.31
N ALA A 228 -14.29 17.20 1.52
CA ALA A 228 -15.64 17.71 1.72
C ALA A 228 -15.92 18.99 0.92
N ASP A 229 -14.89 19.82 0.71
CA ASP A 229 -15.03 21.17 0.15
C ASP A 229 -14.77 21.27 -1.35
N PHE A 230 -13.98 20.33 -1.93
CA PHE A 230 -13.60 20.39 -3.34
C PHE A 230 -13.23 19.03 -3.93
N HIS A 231 -13.25 19.01 -5.25
CA HIS A 231 -12.68 17.98 -6.10
C HIS A 231 -11.60 18.59 -6.99
N LEU A 232 -10.52 17.86 -7.25
CA LEU A 232 -9.51 18.22 -8.24
C LEU A 232 -8.99 16.99 -8.97
N HIS A 233 -8.53 17.22 -10.19
CA HIS A 233 -7.87 16.22 -11.01
C HIS A 233 -6.37 16.57 -11.16
N VAL A 234 -5.52 15.53 -11.09
CA VAL A 234 -4.08 15.61 -11.38
C VAL A 234 -3.79 14.64 -12.53
N PRO A 235 -3.33 15.12 -13.69
CA PRO A 235 -3.05 14.25 -14.83
C PRO A 235 -1.83 13.35 -14.59
N ALA A 236 -1.82 12.19 -15.21
CA ALA A 236 -0.64 11.33 -15.22
C ALA A 236 0.49 11.93 -16.06
N ILE A 237 1.72 11.67 -15.66
CA ILE A 237 2.90 11.97 -16.46
C ILE A 237 3.10 10.84 -17.48
N ARG A 238 3.10 11.19 -18.76
CA ARG A 238 3.27 10.20 -19.82
C ARG A 238 4.72 9.75 -19.93
N VAL A 239 4.94 8.46 -19.78
CA VAL A 239 6.25 7.80 -19.91
C VAL A 239 6.10 6.50 -20.72
N ALA A 240 7.22 5.97 -21.18
CA ALA A 240 7.25 4.60 -21.71
C ALA A 240 7.11 3.62 -20.53
N VAL A 241 6.03 2.85 -20.53
CA VAL A 241 5.75 1.88 -19.45
C VAL A 241 6.54 0.60 -19.67
N ALA A 242 7.38 0.26 -18.71
CA ALA A 242 8.12 -1.01 -18.66
C ALA A 242 7.36 -2.05 -17.81
N ASP A 243 6.80 -1.62 -16.67
CA ASP A 243 6.04 -2.45 -15.73
C ASP A 243 5.06 -1.56 -14.95
N THR A 244 3.94 -2.11 -14.50
CA THR A 244 2.95 -1.38 -13.68
C THR A 244 2.97 -1.78 -12.20
N VAL A 245 3.80 -2.77 -11.85
CA VAL A 245 3.92 -3.25 -10.46
C VAL A 245 4.46 -2.14 -9.54
N GLY A 246 3.83 -1.94 -8.40
CA GLY A 246 4.22 -0.95 -7.42
C GLY A 246 3.84 0.51 -7.74
N ALA A 247 3.15 0.76 -8.87
CA ALA A 247 2.71 2.12 -9.22
C ALA A 247 1.79 2.71 -8.13
N GLY A 248 0.75 1.98 -7.72
CA GLY A 248 -0.18 2.39 -6.67
C GLY A 248 0.52 2.60 -5.32
N ASP A 249 1.44 1.69 -4.98
CA ASP A 249 2.24 1.77 -3.75
C ASP A 249 3.13 3.02 -3.73
N THR A 250 3.67 3.38 -4.90
CA THR A 250 4.49 4.60 -5.07
C THR A 250 3.63 5.86 -5.01
N VAL A 251 2.38 5.83 -5.50
CA VAL A 251 1.42 6.95 -5.32
C VAL A 251 1.14 7.15 -3.82
N ASN A 252 0.89 6.07 -3.07
CA ASN A 252 0.71 6.14 -1.61
C ASN A 252 1.89 6.84 -0.94
N ALA A 253 3.11 6.40 -1.29
CA ALA A 253 4.34 6.97 -0.73
C ALA A 253 4.50 8.45 -1.04
N GLY A 254 4.26 8.87 -2.29
CA GLY A 254 4.37 10.28 -2.68
C GLY A 254 3.35 11.18 -1.98
N ILE A 255 2.10 10.72 -1.83
CA ILE A 255 1.06 11.44 -1.07
C ILE A 255 1.52 11.61 0.39
N LEU A 256 1.92 10.52 1.04
CA LEU A 256 2.37 10.53 2.43
C LEU A 256 3.65 11.35 2.63
N ALA A 257 4.61 11.26 1.70
CA ALA A 257 5.85 12.04 1.74
C ALA A 257 5.57 13.54 1.68
N SER A 258 4.74 13.98 0.73
CA SER A 258 4.37 15.40 0.59
C SER A 258 3.66 15.93 1.82
N LEU A 259 2.70 15.18 2.36
CA LEU A 259 1.97 15.59 3.57
C LEU A 259 2.89 15.59 4.80
N SER A 260 3.82 14.63 4.91
CA SER A 260 4.80 14.54 5.99
C SER A 260 5.77 15.72 5.97
N GLN A 261 6.37 16.02 4.81
CA GLN A 261 7.30 17.15 4.62
C GLN A 261 6.65 18.50 4.91
N ALA A 262 5.34 18.62 4.63
CA ALA A 262 4.57 19.82 4.94
C ALA A 262 4.07 19.89 6.40
N GLY A 263 4.35 18.85 7.24
CA GLY A 263 3.87 18.77 8.62
C GLY A 263 2.35 18.67 8.74
N LEU A 264 1.70 18.01 7.75
CA LEU A 264 0.23 17.91 7.63
C LEU A 264 -0.33 16.56 8.10
N LEU A 265 0.51 15.60 8.51
CA LEU A 265 0.06 14.31 9.02
C LEU A 265 -0.39 14.41 10.49
N GLU A 266 -1.40 15.23 10.71
CA GLU A 266 -2.12 15.43 11.96
C GLU A 266 -3.63 15.51 11.65
N LYS A 267 -4.46 14.87 12.47
CA LYS A 267 -5.91 14.74 12.19
C LYS A 267 -6.61 16.08 11.99
N GLU A 268 -6.28 17.06 12.82
CA GLU A 268 -6.88 18.40 12.77
C GLU A 268 -6.48 19.15 11.50
N LYS A 269 -5.24 18.93 11.02
CA LYS A 269 -4.73 19.57 9.80
C LYS A 269 -5.32 18.98 8.54
N LEU A 270 -5.66 17.68 8.54
CA LEU A 270 -6.31 17.03 7.40
C LEU A 270 -7.71 17.58 7.12
N VAL A 271 -8.42 18.07 8.16
CA VAL A 271 -9.76 18.66 7.99
C VAL A 271 -9.71 19.95 7.17
N THR A 272 -8.58 20.66 7.20
CA THR A 272 -8.42 22.00 6.57
C THR A 272 -7.45 21.99 5.40
N LEU A 273 -7.22 20.85 4.76
CA LEU A 273 -6.35 20.75 3.60
C LEU A 273 -6.80 21.69 2.47
N SER A 274 -5.91 22.58 2.04
CA SER A 274 -6.18 23.42 0.90
C SER A 274 -6.06 22.65 -0.42
N ARG A 275 -6.70 23.18 -1.47
CA ARG A 275 -6.61 22.63 -2.84
C ARG A 275 -5.16 22.48 -3.30
N ASP A 276 -4.29 23.44 -2.97
CA ASP A 276 -2.88 23.41 -3.37
C ASP A 276 -2.07 22.35 -2.61
N GLN A 277 -2.37 22.12 -1.33
CA GLN A 277 -1.73 21.06 -0.55
C GLN A 277 -2.08 19.68 -1.09
N VAL A 278 -3.38 19.43 -1.36
CA VAL A 278 -3.85 18.18 -1.96
C VAL A 278 -3.24 17.99 -3.35
N ARG A 279 -3.23 19.04 -4.20
CA ARG A 279 -2.62 18.97 -5.53
C ARG A 279 -1.15 18.57 -5.45
N ARG A 280 -0.36 19.23 -4.57
CA ARG A 280 1.08 18.90 -4.41
C ARG A 280 1.28 17.46 -3.94
N ALA A 281 0.45 16.99 -3.01
CA ALA A 281 0.55 15.63 -2.50
C ALA A 281 0.28 14.58 -3.60
N VAL A 282 -0.79 14.75 -4.36
CA VAL A 282 -1.14 13.83 -5.45
C VAL A 282 -0.13 13.96 -6.61
N ASP A 283 0.33 15.17 -6.94
CA ASP A 283 1.34 15.41 -7.99
C ASP A 283 2.66 14.69 -7.68
N LEU A 284 3.15 14.76 -6.43
CA LEU A 284 4.34 14.01 -6.03
C LEU A 284 4.13 12.50 -6.19
N GLY A 285 2.95 11.98 -5.80
CA GLY A 285 2.59 10.59 -6.03
C GLY A 285 2.62 10.20 -7.50
N MET A 286 2.04 11.02 -8.37
CA MET A 286 1.99 10.78 -9.81
C MET A 286 3.38 10.86 -10.46
N ARG A 287 4.24 11.81 -10.04
CA ARG A 287 5.63 11.90 -10.51
C ARG A 287 6.44 10.67 -10.11
N ALA A 288 6.36 10.27 -8.86
CA ALA A 288 7.05 9.10 -8.35
C ALA A 288 6.59 7.81 -9.05
N ALA A 289 5.27 7.66 -9.26
CA ALA A 289 4.72 6.52 -9.99
C ALA A 289 5.18 6.48 -11.45
N ALA A 290 5.29 7.62 -12.13
CA ALA A 290 5.78 7.69 -13.50
C ALA A 290 7.22 7.15 -13.61
N VAL A 291 8.09 7.46 -12.65
CA VAL A 291 9.43 6.87 -12.58
C VAL A 291 9.36 5.36 -12.33
N THR A 292 8.53 4.91 -11.40
CA THR A 292 8.35 3.49 -11.07
C THR A 292 7.94 2.68 -12.29
N VAL A 293 6.90 3.12 -13.02
CA VAL A 293 6.39 2.37 -14.18
C VAL A 293 7.32 2.40 -15.39
N SER A 294 8.30 3.29 -15.43
CA SER A 294 9.34 3.32 -16.47
C SER A 294 10.45 2.29 -16.26
N ARG A 295 10.40 1.52 -15.16
CA ARG A 295 11.41 0.54 -14.74
C ARG A 295 10.79 -0.84 -14.56
N PRO A 296 11.55 -1.93 -14.74
CA PRO A 296 11.08 -3.27 -14.40
C PRO A 296 10.86 -3.43 -12.88
N GLY A 297 9.77 -4.09 -12.49
CA GLY A 297 9.41 -4.40 -11.11
C GLY A 297 9.03 -3.18 -10.28
N ALA A 298 8.71 -3.38 -9.00
CA ALA A 298 8.42 -2.33 -8.04
C ALA A 298 9.70 -1.58 -7.63
N ASN A 299 10.21 -0.71 -8.49
CA ASN A 299 11.46 0.02 -8.30
C ASN A 299 11.21 1.55 -8.19
N PRO A 300 10.74 2.03 -7.02
CA PRO A 300 10.42 3.44 -6.82
C PRO A 300 11.66 4.33 -6.86
N PRO A 301 11.50 5.62 -7.22
CA PRO A 301 12.59 6.58 -7.28
C PRO A 301 13.18 6.91 -5.91
N TRP A 302 14.45 7.30 -5.94
CA TRP A 302 15.09 8.01 -4.85
C TRP A 302 14.70 9.51 -4.89
N ASP A 303 14.84 10.21 -3.77
CA ASP A 303 14.50 11.63 -3.64
C ASP A 303 15.18 12.52 -4.72
N HIS A 304 16.44 12.25 -5.02
CA HIS A 304 17.21 12.99 -6.04
C HIS A 304 16.77 12.71 -7.50
N GLU A 305 15.84 11.79 -7.73
CA GLU A 305 15.29 11.47 -9.06
C GLU A 305 13.90 12.12 -9.27
N LEU A 306 13.35 12.78 -8.24
CA LEU A 306 12.07 13.50 -8.23
C LEU A 306 12.29 15.01 -8.27
#